data_ca218915fe815571be694a4872fe3b85
#
_entry.id   ca218915fe815571be694a4872fe3b85
#
_cell.length_a   1.000
_cell.length_b   1.000
_cell.length_c   1.000
_cell.angle_alpha   90.00
_cell.angle_beta   90.00
_cell.angle_gamma   90.00
#
_symmetry.space_group_name_H-M   'P 1'
#
loop_
_entity.id
_entity.type
_entity.pdbx_description
1 polymer ?
#
loop_
_entity_poly.entity_id
_entity_poly.type
_entity_poly.pdbx_seq_one_letter_code
_entity_poly.pdbx_strand_id
1 'polypeptide(L)'
;MVVLLCGAACESATPPSYAPSSAPPSVTAVSPGPLVSPTASPSPTPTPAPTAALSPLPTGDIAGMSFALMSGAADLRIDASVSRDDDEVVAATVAADIPAVQTEFERSFATRPVIYVFGNNESYTEGFVRIFGYPRATATFVAENSVSFFEPSLRLIAVNWEAIRARRPVAAIRHELTHLLTLDACAPRCDLVPAWLNEGQARLAEALVPGGDWRLLRVRYEAASMAQTDTVLPLNSLVSQLAWNALTDWAGYFKYQESARAVELLREDVGGTAPIARIYERLRRGQNLAQAYTALTARSFDDFVAGLPARMRAAVPAGHGMIAVAPTSYLIYGFPPASTITITVSGPRGSETTPMVVSPFGSNFDGIAPTRARGNYTVSAQTETGVFTVKVRKADTGDPTDTR
;
A
#
# COMPACT_ATOMS: atom_id res chain seq x y z
N MET A 1 -7.51 23.19 15.20
CA MET A 1 -8.11 22.20 14.29
C MET A 1 -6.94 21.56 13.55
N VAL A 2 -6.49 20.38 13.99
CA VAL A 2 -5.38 19.67 13.35
C VAL A 2 -6.01 18.84 12.25
N VAL A 3 -5.77 19.22 11.00
CA VAL A 3 -6.17 18.43 9.82
C VAL A 3 -5.21 17.25 9.74
N LEU A 4 -5.68 16.07 10.09
CA LEU A 4 -4.98 14.80 9.79
C LEU A 4 -5.13 14.52 8.30
N LEU A 5 -4.14 14.91 7.50
CA LEU A 5 -4.08 14.59 6.08
C LEU A 5 -3.45 13.21 5.91
N CYS A 6 -4.27 12.17 5.78
CA CYS A 6 -3.82 10.87 5.27
C CYS A 6 -3.76 10.96 3.74
N GLY A 7 -2.62 11.30 3.19
CA GLY A 7 -2.43 11.39 1.74
C GLY A 7 -1.58 10.22 1.24
N ALA A 8 -2.17 9.31 0.48
CA ALA A 8 -1.39 8.39 -0.35
C ALA A 8 -0.76 9.21 -1.50
N ALA A 9 0.54 9.48 -1.40
CA ALA A 9 1.28 10.17 -2.45
C ALA A 9 1.27 9.34 -3.73
N CYS A 10 0.60 9.84 -4.75
CA CYS A 10 0.67 9.33 -6.11
C CYS A 10 1.83 9.99 -6.88
N GLU A 11 2.47 9.16 -7.64
CA GLU A 11 3.53 9.39 -8.60
C GLU A 11 3.35 10.66 -9.44
N SER A 12 4.29 11.59 -9.32
CA SER A 12 5.02 12.26 -10.40
C SER A 12 5.87 13.40 -9.85
N ALA A 13 7.18 13.17 -9.72
CA ALA A 13 8.16 14.26 -9.55
C ALA A 13 9.46 13.91 -10.29
N THR A 14 9.91 14.83 -11.11
CA THR A 14 11.23 14.81 -11.78
C THR A 14 12.33 15.00 -10.73
N PRO A 15 13.43 14.22 -10.75
CA PRO A 15 14.42 14.21 -9.67
C PRO A 15 15.36 15.40 -9.70
N PRO A 16 15.82 15.89 -8.52
CA PRO A 16 16.95 16.83 -8.43
C PRO A 16 18.29 16.13 -8.57
N SER A 17 19.26 16.83 -9.18
CA SER A 17 20.63 16.37 -9.45
C SER A 17 21.49 16.40 -8.18
N TYR A 18 22.19 15.28 -7.88
CA TYR A 18 23.19 15.18 -6.81
C TYR A 18 24.54 14.64 -7.31
N ALA A 19 25.63 15.16 -6.75
CA ALA A 19 27.02 14.78 -7.05
C ALA A 19 27.50 13.63 -6.14
N PRO A 20 28.41 12.71 -6.62
CA PRO A 20 28.71 11.46 -5.92
C PRO A 20 29.82 11.58 -4.88
N SER A 21 29.75 10.77 -3.83
CA SER A 21 30.80 10.48 -2.83
C SER A 21 31.23 9.01 -2.91
N SER A 22 32.50 8.78 -2.59
CA SER A 22 33.40 7.64 -2.83
C SER A 22 32.96 6.24 -2.32
N ALA A 23 33.47 5.19 -3.00
CA ALA A 23 33.13 3.77 -2.88
C ALA A 23 33.73 3.00 -1.70
N PRO A 24 33.10 1.90 -1.23
CA PRO A 24 33.66 0.87 -0.35
C PRO A 24 33.91 -0.48 -1.04
N PRO A 25 34.57 -1.46 -0.37
CA PRO A 25 35.25 -2.59 -0.99
C PRO A 25 34.40 -3.84 -1.26
N SER A 26 34.92 -4.68 -2.18
CA SER A 26 34.29 -5.90 -2.70
C SER A 26 34.25 -7.08 -1.74
N VAL A 27 33.13 -7.84 -1.73
CA VAL A 27 32.97 -9.14 -1.08
C VAL A 27 32.48 -10.19 -2.08
N THR A 28 33.11 -11.37 -2.03
CA THR A 28 32.92 -12.49 -2.96
C THR A 28 31.65 -13.30 -2.65
N ALA A 29 30.87 -13.66 -3.67
CA ALA A 29 29.60 -14.36 -3.57
C ALA A 29 29.75 -15.90 -3.46
N VAL A 30 28.91 -16.51 -2.60
CA VAL A 30 28.69 -17.96 -2.50
C VAL A 30 27.29 -18.28 -3.04
N SER A 31 27.21 -19.31 -3.91
CA SER A 31 25.99 -19.73 -4.61
C SER A 31 25.14 -20.71 -3.75
N PRO A 32 23.83 -20.52 -3.58
CA PRO A 32 22.98 -21.48 -2.91
C PRO A 32 22.35 -22.48 -3.89
N GLY A 33 22.23 -23.75 -3.46
CA GLY A 33 21.68 -24.86 -4.21
C GLY A 33 20.15 -24.84 -4.33
N PRO A 34 19.55 -25.71 -5.17
CA PRO A 34 18.14 -25.65 -5.55
C PRO A 34 17.18 -26.16 -4.46
N LEU A 35 16.15 -25.38 -4.17
CA LEU A 35 15.00 -25.76 -3.33
C LEU A 35 13.98 -26.55 -4.17
N VAL A 36 13.60 -27.73 -3.69
CA VAL A 36 12.57 -28.60 -4.27
C VAL A 36 11.20 -28.17 -3.73
N SER A 37 10.27 -27.80 -4.62
CA SER A 37 8.89 -27.45 -4.27
C SER A 37 8.00 -28.69 -4.22
N PRO A 38 7.06 -28.81 -3.25
CA PRO A 38 6.03 -29.84 -3.27
C PRO A 38 4.90 -29.48 -4.26
N THR A 39 4.49 -30.47 -5.05
CA THR A 39 3.40 -30.38 -6.03
C THR A 39 2.05 -30.44 -5.31
N ALA A 40 1.27 -29.38 -5.36
CA ALA A 40 -0.11 -29.36 -4.85
C ALA A 40 -1.08 -29.87 -5.92
N SER A 41 -2.01 -30.75 -5.50
CA SER A 41 -3.10 -31.29 -6.32
C SER A 41 -4.18 -30.24 -6.58
N PRO A 42 -4.77 -30.12 -7.79
CA PRO A 42 -5.79 -29.12 -8.08
C PRO A 42 -7.11 -29.45 -7.38
N SER A 43 -7.63 -28.44 -6.64
CA SER A 43 -8.97 -28.49 -6.05
C SER A 43 -10.02 -28.13 -7.12
N PRO A 44 -11.23 -28.71 -7.12
CA PRO A 44 -12.25 -28.45 -8.13
C PRO A 44 -12.77 -27.01 -8.02
N THR A 45 -12.85 -26.35 -9.17
CA THR A 45 -13.39 -24.99 -9.31
C THR A 45 -14.90 -24.98 -9.04
N PRO A 46 -15.41 -24.17 -8.11
CA PRO A 46 -16.85 -24.07 -7.89
C PRO A 46 -17.54 -23.40 -9.09
N THR A 47 -18.64 -23.98 -9.55
CA THR A 47 -19.51 -23.41 -10.58
C THR A 47 -20.16 -22.13 -10.05
N PRO A 48 -20.08 -21.00 -10.77
CA PRO A 48 -20.73 -19.76 -10.31
C PRO A 48 -22.26 -19.94 -10.30
N ALA A 49 -22.89 -19.54 -9.19
CA ALA A 49 -24.34 -19.47 -9.08
C ALA A 49 -24.88 -18.36 -10.01
N PRO A 50 -26.09 -18.51 -10.58
CA PRO A 50 -26.68 -17.51 -11.45
C PRO A 50 -26.86 -16.20 -10.69
N THR A 51 -26.30 -15.12 -11.21
CA THR A 51 -26.42 -13.76 -10.67
C THR A 51 -27.87 -13.30 -10.79
N ALA A 52 -28.57 -13.17 -9.68
CA ALA A 52 -29.89 -12.56 -9.68
C ALA A 52 -29.77 -11.10 -10.12
N ALA A 53 -30.61 -10.67 -11.05
CA ALA A 53 -30.68 -9.27 -11.49
C ALA A 53 -30.99 -8.38 -10.28
N LEU A 54 -30.05 -7.53 -9.91
CA LEU A 54 -30.19 -6.62 -8.78
C LEU A 54 -31.24 -5.54 -9.11
N SER A 55 -32.15 -5.30 -8.18
CA SER A 55 -33.09 -4.17 -8.25
C SER A 55 -32.34 -2.84 -8.34
N PRO A 56 -32.88 -1.82 -9.02
CA PRO A 56 -32.27 -0.49 -9.05
C PRO A 56 -32.07 0.01 -7.61
N LEU A 57 -30.88 0.56 -7.37
CA LEU A 57 -30.53 1.11 -6.05
C LEU A 57 -31.35 2.40 -5.83
N PRO A 58 -31.83 2.63 -4.59
CA PRO A 58 -32.41 3.92 -4.26
C PRO A 58 -31.35 5.02 -4.46
N THR A 59 -31.72 6.11 -5.11
CA THR A 59 -30.90 7.30 -5.25
C THR A 59 -31.28 8.34 -4.23
N GLY A 60 -30.31 9.09 -3.74
CA GLY A 60 -30.53 10.20 -2.81
C GLY A 60 -29.64 11.39 -3.15
N ASP A 61 -30.18 12.58 -2.90
CA ASP A 61 -29.38 13.82 -2.96
C ASP A 61 -28.78 14.07 -1.57
N ILE A 62 -27.47 14.26 -1.53
CA ILE A 62 -26.73 14.62 -0.30
C ILE A 62 -25.92 15.86 -0.62
N ALA A 63 -26.25 16.97 0.00
CA ALA A 63 -25.60 18.25 -0.19
C ALA A 63 -25.53 18.73 -1.68
N GLY A 64 -26.58 18.41 -2.46
CA GLY A 64 -26.65 18.75 -3.89
C GLY A 64 -25.81 17.84 -4.80
N MET A 65 -25.46 16.64 -4.32
CA MET A 65 -24.77 15.62 -5.08
C MET A 65 -25.61 14.34 -5.09
N SER A 66 -25.74 13.69 -6.25
CA SER A 66 -26.58 12.49 -6.41
C SER A 66 -25.79 11.21 -6.17
N PHE A 67 -26.29 10.35 -5.30
CA PHE A 67 -25.67 9.08 -4.94
C PHE A 67 -26.65 7.90 -5.07
N ALA A 68 -26.14 6.77 -5.55
CA ALA A 68 -26.77 5.46 -5.31
C ALA A 68 -26.49 5.06 -3.85
N LEU A 69 -27.53 4.63 -3.15
CA LEU A 69 -27.48 4.29 -1.72
C LEU A 69 -27.56 2.79 -1.52
N MET A 70 -26.54 2.21 -0.87
CA MET A 70 -26.52 0.79 -0.51
C MET A 70 -26.26 0.65 0.98
N SER A 71 -27.08 -0.13 1.67
CA SER A 71 -26.88 -0.46 3.08
C SER A 71 -26.58 -1.95 3.24
N GLY A 72 -25.58 -2.26 4.06
CA GLY A 72 -25.13 -3.61 4.33
C GLY A 72 -24.19 -3.63 5.53
N ALA A 73 -23.00 -4.20 5.35
CA ALA A 73 -21.92 -4.13 6.32
C ALA A 73 -21.38 -2.68 6.48
N ALA A 74 -21.54 -1.85 5.46
CA ALA A 74 -21.32 -0.40 5.46
C ALA A 74 -22.53 0.31 4.82
N ASP A 75 -22.64 1.62 5.05
CA ASP A 75 -23.51 2.51 4.29
C ASP A 75 -22.68 3.12 3.15
N LEU A 76 -22.89 2.59 1.93
CA LEU A 76 -22.22 3.06 0.73
C LEU A 76 -23.04 4.17 0.08
N ARG A 77 -22.36 5.22 -0.35
CA ARG A 77 -22.89 6.36 -1.09
C ARG A 77 -22.02 6.51 -2.34
N ILE A 78 -22.49 5.96 -3.44
CA ILE A 78 -21.74 5.87 -4.67
C ILE A 78 -22.26 6.94 -5.64
N ASP A 79 -21.38 7.81 -6.10
CA ASP A 79 -21.69 8.87 -7.07
C ASP A 79 -22.42 8.27 -8.29
N ALA A 80 -23.51 8.90 -8.70
CA ALA A 80 -24.34 8.44 -9.82
C ALA A 80 -23.61 8.37 -11.18
N SER A 81 -22.40 8.96 -11.29
CA SER A 81 -21.54 8.83 -12.46
C SER A 81 -20.70 7.53 -12.48
N VAL A 82 -20.64 6.78 -11.39
CA VAL A 82 -19.99 5.47 -11.33
C VAL A 82 -20.85 4.45 -12.07
N SER A 83 -20.23 3.56 -12.83
CA SER A 83 -20.97 2.55 -13.58
C SER A 83 -21.58 1.49 -12.67
N ARG A 84 -22.68 0.85 -13.11
CA ARG A 84 -23.34 -0.22 -12.35
C ARG A 84 -22.41 -1.39 -12.05
N ASP A 85 -21.56 -1.77 -12.99
CA ASP A 85 -20.58 -2.85 -12.80
C ASP A 85 -19.54 -2.48 -11.74
N ASP A 86 -19.17 -1.20 -11.69
CA ASP A 86 -18.24 -0.68 -10.67
C ASP A 86 -18.91 -0.60 -9.28
N ASP A 87 -20.21 -0.29 -9.18
CA ASP A 87 -20.97 -0.35 -7.93
C ASP A 87 -20.86 -1.75 -7.29
N GLU A 88 -21.01 -2.79 -8.10
CA GLU A 88 -20.91 -4.18 -7.65
C GLU A 88 -19.50 -4.53 -7.15
N VAL A 89 -18.48 -4.05 -7.85
CA VAL A 89 -17.09 -4.21 -7.43
C VAL A 89 -16.82 -3.51 -6.10
N VAL A 90 -17.32 -2.28 -5.91
CA VAL A 90 -17.20 -1.54 -4.65
C VAL A 90 -17.88 -2.32 -3.53
N ALA A 91 -19.13 -2.73 -3.74
CA ALA A 91 -19.90 -3.47 -2.73
C ALA A 91 -19.23 -4.79 -2.34
N ALA A 92 -18.74 -5.56 -3.31
CA ALA A 92 -18.02 -6.81 -3.06
C ALA A 92 -16.70 -6.58 -2.30
N THR A 93 -15.95 -5.53 -2.66
CA THR A 93 -14.71 -5.15 -1.97
C THR A 93 -14.99 -4.82 -0.50
N VAL A 94 -15.97 -3.97 -0.22
CA VAL A 94 -16.34 -3.58 1.15
C VAL A 94 -16.82 -4.79 1.96
N ALA A 95 -17.64 -5.66 1.36
CA ALA A 95 -18.13 -6.87 2.00
C ALA A 95 -16.99 -7.84 2.39
N ALA A 96 -15.92 -7.89 1.62
CA ALA A 96 -14.73 -8.70 1.91
C ALA A 96 -13.79 -8.02 2.92
N ASP A 97 -13.63 -6.70 2.84
CA ASP A 97 -12.64 -5.96 3.63
C ASP A 97 -13.08 -5.75 5.09
N ILE A 98 -14.36 -5.50 5.33
CA ILE A 98 -14.89 -5.26 6.69
C ILE A 98 -14.57 -6.43 7.64
N PRO A 99 -14.95 -7.69 7.35
CA PRO A 99 -14.63 -8.80 8.25
C PRO A 99 -13.14 -9.06 8.38
N ALA A 100 -12.35 -8.81 7.33
CA ALA A 100 -10.91 -8.97 7.37
C ALA A 100 -10.25 -8.00 8.37
N VAL A 101 -10.61 -6.72 8.30
CA VAL A 101 -10.09 -5.70 9.22
C VAL A 101 -10.59 -5.95 10.65
N GLN A 102 -11.87 -6.31 10.84
CA GLN A 102 -12.41 -6.66 12.15
C GLN A 102 -11.71 -7.85 12.81
N THR A 103 -11.38 -8.87 12.02
CA THR A 103 -10.62 -10.05 12.49
C THR A 103 -9.23 -9.63 12.98
N GLU A 104 -8.55 -8.76 12.26
CA GLU A 104 -7.20 -8.32 12.59
C GLU A 104 -7.13 -7.53 13.91
N PHE A 105 -8.17 -6.74 14.19
CA PHE A 105 -8.29 -5.95 15.42
C PHE A 105 -9.07 -6.70 16.53
N GLU A 106 -9.58 -7.92 16.28
CA GLU A 106 -10.49 -8.65 17.18
C GLU A 106 -11.63 -7.73 17.71
N ARG A 107 -12.16 -6.87 16.83
CA ARG A 107 -13.11 -5.83 17.20
C ARG A 107 -14.05 -5.49 16.05
N SER A 108 -15.29 -5.20 16.37
CA SER A 108 -16.22 -4.58 15.44
C SER A 108 -16.08 -3.06 15.42
N PHE A 109 -16.47 -2.43 14.31
CA PHE A 109 -16.61 -0.97 14.24
C PHE A 109 -17.62 -0.49 15.29
N ALA A 110 -17.31 0.63 15.96
CA ALA A 110 -18.21 1.21 16.97
C ALA A 110 -19.54 1.67 16.36
N THR A 111 -19.51 2.12 15.11
CA THR A 111 -20.67 2.44 14.28
C THR A 111 -20.46 1.85 12.89
N ARG A 112 -21.56 1.61 12.16
CA ARG A 112 -21.46 1.16 10.77
C ARG A 112 -20.62 2.15 9.95
N PRO A 113 -19.60 1.69 9.20
CA PRO A 113 -18.81 2.57 8.34
C PRO A 113 -19.68 3.27 7.29
N VAL A 114 -19.40 4.54 7.03
CA VAL A 114 -20.01 5.31 5.94
C VAL A 114 -18.94 5.62 4.92
N ILE A 115 -19.14 5.16 3.68
CA ILE A 115 -18.14 5.26 2.61
C ILE A 115 -18.76 6.00 1.43
N TYR A 116 -18.16 7.14 1.07
CA TYR A 116 -18.46 7.88 -0.13
C TYR A 116 -17.51 7.47 -1.25
N VAL A 117 -18.04 7.08 -2.38
CA VAL A 117 -17.27 6.75 -3.60
C VAL A 117 -17.61 7.78 -4.66
N PHE A 118 -16.67 8.63 -4.97
CA PHE A 118 -16.79 9.70 -5.96
C PHE A 118 -16.29 9.20 -7.32
N GLY A 119 -17.00 9.54 -8.41
CA GLY A 119 -16.72 8.99 -9.72
C GLY A 119 -15.42 9.48 -10.35
N ASN A 120 -15.01 10.73 -10.02
CA ASN A 120 -13.84 11.37 -10.57
C ASN A 120 -13.26 12.42 -9.60
N ASN A 121 -12.13 13.05 -10.00
CA ASN A 121 -11.44 14.01 -9.13
C ASN A 121 -12.26 15.28 -8.86
N GLU A 122 -13.13 15.70 -9.77
CA GLU A 122 -14.00 16.86 -9.59
C GLU A 122 -15.05 16.57 -8.51
N SER A 123 -15.81 15.48 -8.65
CA SER A 123 -16.80 15.07 -7.65
C SER A 123 -16.16 14.75 -6.30
N TYR A 124 -14.94 14.22 -6.27
CA TYR A 124 -14.16 13.99 -5.05
C TYR A 124 -13.83 15.31 -4.34
N THR A 125 -13.38 16.33 -5.09
CA THR A 125 -13.12 17.67 -4.55
C THR A 125 -14.41 18.33 -4.04
N GLU A 126 -15.51 18.25 -4.80
CA GLU A 126 -16.82 18.78 -4.38
C GLU A 126 -17.34 18.08 -3.11
N GLY A 127 -17.12 16.78 -2.98
CA GLY A 127 -17.44 16.02 -1.79
C GLY A 127 -16.77 16.60 -0.54
N PHE A 128 -15.47 16.92 -0.60
CA PHE A 128 -14.78 17.56 0.51
C PHE A 128 -15.36 18.91 0.87
N VAL A 129 -15.75 19.72 -0.12
CA VAL A 129 -16.36 21.04 0.14
C VAL A 129 -17.77 20.90 0.73
N ARG A 130 -18.63 20.11 0.10
CA ARG A 130 -20.07 20.11 0.41
C ARG A 130 -20.46 19.17 1.53
N ILE A 131 -19.80 18.02 1.63
CA ILE A 131 -20.15 16.96 2.60
C ILE A 131 -19.22 17.03 3.83
N PHE A 132 -17.92 17.22 3.61
CA PHE A 132 -16.92 17.27 4.69
C PHE A 132 -16.74 18.67 5.25
N GLY A 133 -17.23 19.72 4.57
CA GLY A 133 -17.18 21.12 5.03
C GLY A 133 -15.81 21.76 4.93
N TYR A 134 -14.92 21.26 4.04
CA TYR A 134 -13.59 21.80 3.87
C TYR A 134 -13.61 23.12 3.04
N PRO A 135 -12.74 24.08 3.35
CA PRO A 135 -12.46 25.18 2.44
C PRO A 135 -12.00 24.65 1.07
N ARG A 136 -12.41 25.30 -0.02
CA ARG A 136 -12.08 24.88 -1.40
C ARG A 136 -10.58 24.58 -1.61
N ALA A 137 -9.70 25.46 -1.14
CA ALA A 137 -8.26 25.27 -1.27
C ALA A 137 -7.76 23.98 -0.58
N THR A 138 -8.29 23.69 0.62
CA THR A 138 -7.98 22.44 1.35
C THR A 138 -8.53 21.22 0.60
N ALA A 139 -9.77 21.32 0.12
CA ALA A 139 -10.41 20.25 -0.65
C ALA A 139 -9.62 19.90 -1.93
N THR A 140 -9.19 20.93 -2.68
CA THR A 140 -8.34 20.74 -3.87
C THR A 140 -7.02 20.07 -3.50
N PHE A 141 -6.34 20.57 -2.46
CA PHE A 141 -5.08 19.97 -2.00
C PHE A 141 -5.25 18.49 -1.62
N VAL A 142 -6.31 18.15 -0.87
CA VAL A 142 -6.57 16.73 -0.51
C VAL A 142 -6.81 15.90 -1.76
N ALA A 143 -7.65 16.37 -2.68
CA ALA A 143 -8.00 15.64 -3.90
C ALA A 143 -6.81 15.44 -4.86
N GLU A 144 -5.87 16.37 -4.90
CA GLU A 144 -4.63 16.26 -5.69
C GLU A 144 -3.59 15.32 -5.06
N ASN A 145 -3.65 15.13 -3.74
CA ASN A 145 -2.63 14.38 -2.98
C ASN A 145 -3.16 13.09 -2.35
N SER A 146 -4.42 12.70 -2.58
CA SER A 146 -4.97 11.45 -2.08
C SER A 146 -5.96 10.81 -3.06
N VAL A 147 -5.97 9.49 -3.10
CA VAL A 147 -6.96 8.69 -3.85
C VAL A 147 -8.08 8.17 -2.96
N SER A 148 -7.84 8.15 -1.67
CA SER A 148 -8.80 7.83 -0.61
C SER A 148 -8.44 8.60 0.65
N PHE A 149 -9.40 8.76 1.54
CA PHE A 149 -9.23 9.60 2.72
C PHE A 149 -10.19 9.17 3.82
N PHE A 150 -9.69 9.03 5.04
CA PHE A 150 -10.50 8.89 6.24
C PHE A 150 -10.56 10.22 7.01
N GLU A 151 -11.78 10.73 7.22
CA GLU A 151 -12.03 11.91 8.06
C GLU A 151 -12.43 11.46 9.48
N PRO A 152 -11.51 11.53 10.45
CA PRO A 152 -11.74 10.97 11.78
C PRO A 152 -12.81 11.71 12.58
N SER A 153 -12.97 13.02 12.41
CA SER A 153 -13.95 13.81 13.16
C SER A 153 -15.39 13.50 12.74
N LEU A 154 -15.60 13.17 11.47
CA LEU A 154 -16.90 12.79 10.91
C LEU A 154 -17.08 11.27 10.82
N ARG A 155 -16.01 10.50 11.01
CA ARG A 155 -15.96 9.04 10.83
C ARG A 155 -16.42 8.61 9.43
N LEU A 156 -16.03 9.39 8.41
CA LEU A 156 -16.37 9.18 7.01
C LEU A 156 -15.14 8.76 6.20
N ILE A 157 -15.37 7.86 5.26
CA ILE A 157 -14.37 7.46 4.26
C ILE A 157 -14.78 8.05 2.92
N ALA A 158 -13.82 8.64 2.20
CA ALA A 158 -13.97 9.14 0.85
C ALA A 158 -13.01 8.40 -0.08
N VAL A 159 -13.48 8.05 -1.29
CA VAL A 159 -12.70 7.32 -2.29
C VAL A 159 -12.88 7.97 -3.66
N ASN A 160 -11.80 8.25 -4.36
CA ASN A 160 -11.80 8.66 -5.76
C ASN A 160 -11.75 7.40 -6.65
N TRP A 161 -12.91 7.02 -7.21
CA TRP A 161 -13.03 5.79 -7.98
C TRP A 161 -12.18 5.79 -9.24
N GLU A 162 -12.14 6.89 -9.97
CA GLU A 162 -11.33 7.01 -11.18
C GLU A 162 -9.86 6.71 -10.93
N ALA A 163 -9.33 7.18 -9.81
CA ALA A 163 -7.93 6.99 -9.44
C ALA A 163 -7.59 5.55 -9.01
N ILE A 164 -8.57 4.78 -8.48
CA ILE A 164 -8.32 3.43 -7.93
C ILE A 164 -8.88 2.29 -8.77
N ARG A 165 -9.88 2.55 -9.64
CA ARG A 165 -10.59 1.49 -10.40
C ARG A 165 -9.68 0.61 -11.27
N ALA A 166 -8.59 1.18 -11.77
CA ALA A 166 -7.59 0.46 -12.56
C ALA A 166 -6.60 -0.35 -11.72
N ARG A 167 -6.58 -0.17 -10.40
CA ARG A 167 -5.62 -0.81 -9.47
C ARG A 167 -6.26 -2.03 -8.83
N ARG A 168 -6.30 -3.15 -9.55
CA ARG A 168 -6.88 -4.39 -9.03
C ARG A 168 -5.85 -5.25 -8.29
N PRO A 169 -6.21 -5.94 -7.19
CA PRO A 169 -7.46 -5.76 -6.43
C PRO A 169 -7.53 -4.36 -5.80
N VAL A 170 -8.74 -3.83 -5.65
CA VAL A 170 -8.96 -2.53 -4.99
C VAL A 170 -8.63 -2.67 -3.51
N ALA A 171 -7.63 -1.94 -3.04
CA ALA A 171 -7.10 -2.08 -1.68
C ALA A 171 -7.21 -0.79 -0.85
N ALA A 172 -7.42 0.37 -1.50
CA ALA A 172 -7.53 1.65 -0.83
C ALA A 172 -8.69 1.70 0.19
N ILE A 173 -9.80 1.00 -0.07
CA ILE A 173 -10.94 0.91 0.87
C ILE A 173 -10.51 0.21 2.16
N ARG A 174 -9.75 -0.88 2.07
CA ARG A 174 -9.22 -1.57 3.25
C ARG A 174 -8.27 -0.69 4.06
N HIS A 175 -7.45 0.12 3.41
CA HIS A 175 -6.59 1.10 4.03
C HIS A 175 -7.40 2.04 4.94
N GLU A 176 -8.45 2.68 4.40
CA GLU A 176 -9.27 3.64 5.14
C GLU A 176 -10.13 2.96 6.24
N LEU A 177 -10.64 1.76 5.98
CA LEU A 177 -11.32 0.95 7.01
C LEU A 177 -10.39 0.61 8.17
N THR A 178 -9.10 0.41 7.90
CA THR A 178 -8.08 0.16 8.93
C THR A 178 -7.90 1.40 9.81
N HIS A 179 -7.86 2.61 9.25
CA HIS A 179 -7.82 3.84 10.04
C HIS A 179 -9.06 4.03 10.91
N LEU A 180 -10.26 3.77 10.36
CA LEU A 180 -11.50 3.86 11.12
C LEU A 180 -11.51 2.86 12.30
N LEU A 181 -11.05 1.64 12.10
CA LEU A 181 -11.00 0.66 13.17
C LEU A 181 -9.85 0.90 14.15
N THR A 182 -8.73 1.48 13.69
CA THR A 182 -7.67 1.99 14.57
C THR A 182 -8.23 3.02 15.54
N LEU A 183 -9.02 4.00 15.05
CA LEU A 183 -9.68 5.00 15.88
C LEU A 183 -10.57 4.33 16.95
N ASP A 184 -11.33 3.31 16.59
CA ASP A 184 -12.17 2.57 17.54
C ASP A 184 -11.35 1.74 18.55
N ALA A 185 -10.22 1.22 18.12
CA ALA A 185 -9.38 0.38 18.94
C ALA A 185 -8.54 1.16 19.96
N CYS A 186 -8.08 2.36 19.60
CA CYS A 186 -7.24 3.19 20.45
C CYS A 186 -8.02 4.12 21.40
N ALA A 187 -9.31 4.45 21.10
CA ALA A 187 -10.08 5.39 21.90
C ALA A 187 -10.20 4.98 23.38
N PRO A 188 -9.99 5.92 24.33
CA PRO A 188 -9.83 7.35 24.13
C PRO A 188 -8.35 7.82 23.96
N ARG A 189 -7.40 6.92 23.83
CA ARG A 189 -5.96 7.22 23.85
C ARG A 189 -5.27 7.10 22.49
N CYS A 190 -5.92 7.58 21.43
CA CYS A 190 -5.35 7.59 20.07
C CYS A 190 -4.14 8.53 19.92
N ASP A 191 -3.94 9.43 20.88
CA ASP A 191 -2.74 10.26 21.04
C ASP A 191 -1.45 9.43 21.24
N LEU A 192 -1.57 8.19 21.70
CA LEU A 192 -0.46 7.27 21.90
C LEU A 192 -0.09 6.43 20.67
N VAL A 193 -0.85 6.51 19.60
CA VAL A 193 -0.59 5.78 18.36
C VAL A 193 0.37 6.59 17.48
N PRO A 194 1.62 6.14 17.27
CA PRO A 194 2.53 6.81 16.36
C PRO A 194 2.00 6.81 14.92
N ALA A 195 2.26 7.86 14.15
CA ALA A 195 1.82 7.96 12.75
C ALA A 195 2.34 6.78 11.91
N TRP A 196 3.61 6.39 12.07
CA TRP A 196 4.17 5.24 11.35
C TRP A 196 3.45 3.91 11.67
N LEU A 197 2.95 3.72 12.90
CA LEU A 197 2.18 2.53 13.26
C LEU A 197 0.80 2.55 12.61
N ASN A 198 0.11 3.69 12.64
CA ASN A 198 -1.20 3.88 12.03
C ASN A 198 -1.15 3.68 10.51
N GLU A 199 -0.27 4.40 9.85
CA GLU A 199 -0.11 4.37 8.39
C GLU A 199 0.50 3.04 7.91
N GLY A 200 1.50 2.54 8.64
CA GLY A 200 2.12 1.25 8.34
C GLY A 200 1.15 0.08 8.47
N GLN A 201 0.24 0.12 9.47
CA GLN A 201 -0.81 -0.87 9.63
C GLN A 201 -1.81 -0.83 8.49
N ALA A 202 -2.25 0.38 8.09
CA ALA A 202 -3.17 0.57 6.97
C ALA A 202 -2.52 0.12 5.63
N ARG A 203 -1.26 0.46 5.41
CA ARG A 203 -0.50 0.02 4.24
C ARG A 203 -0.27 -1.49 4.21
N LEU A 204 0.00 -2.12 5.36
CA LEU A 204 0.13 -3.57 5.46
C LEU A 204 -1.22 -4.26 5.19
N ALA A 205 -2.32 -3.76 5.74
CA ALA A 205 -3.66 -4.27 5.47
C ALA A 205 -4.01 -4.19 3.97
N GLU A 206 -3.63 -3.11 3.30
CA GLU A 206 -3.73 -2.93 1.85
C GLU A 206 -2.91 -3.99 1.08
N ALA A 207 -1.72 -4.35 1.58
CA ALA A 207 -0.88 -5.38 0.96
C ALA A 207 -1.38 -6.81 1.19
N LEU A 208 -2.23 -7.03 2.18
CA LEU A 208 -2.80 -8.34 2.54
C LEU A 208 -4.16 -8.62 1.91
N VAL A 209 -4.65 -7.81 0.97
CA VAL A 209 -5.88 -8.13 0.22
C VAL A 209 -5.69 -9.42 -0.59
N PRO A 210 -6.72 -10.26 -0.76
CA PRO A 210 -6.65 -11.43 -1.63
C PRO A 210 -6.17 -11.06 -3.05
N GLY A 211 -5.17 -11.78 -3.56
CA GLY A 211 -4.51 -11.44 -4.83
C GLY A 211 -3.55 -10.24 -4.75
N GLY A 212 -3.29 -9.73 -3.55
CA GLY A 212 -2.35 -8.63 -3.29
C GLY A 212 -0.93 -9.06 -2.94
N ASP A 213 -0.57 -10.33 -3.07
CA ASP A 213 0.75 -10.87 -2.68
C ASP A 213 1.92 -10.06 -3.25
N TRP A 214 1.77 -9.52 -4.45
CA TRP A 214 2.74 -8.67 -5.10
C TRP A 214 2.99 -7.35 -4.32
N ARG A 215 1.97 -6.81 -3.63
CA ARG A 215 2.11 -5.61 -2.79
C ARG A 215 2.96 -5.92 -1.56
N LEU A 216 2.75 -7.07 -0.95
CA LEU A 216 3.54 -7.50 0.19
C LEU A 216 5.00 -7.77 -0.21
N LEU A 217 5.24 -8.40 -1.36
CA LEU A 217 6.58 -8.53 -1.92
C LEU A 217 7.22 -7.14 -2.13
N ARG A 218 6.49 -6.20 -2.72
CA ARG A 218 6.95 -4.83 -2.93
C ARG A 218 7.33 -4.16 -1.60
N VAL A 219 6.48 -4.23 -0.58
CA VAL A 219 6.78 -3.70 0.77
C VAL A 219 8.10 -4.27 1.30
N ARG A 220 8.28 -5.59 1.23
CA ARG A 220 9.47 -6.26 1.75
C ARG A 220 10.75 -5.90 1.00
N TYR A 221 10.69 -5.89 -0.33
CA TYR A 221 11.87 -5.60 -1.16
C TYR A 221 12.25 -4.13 -1.16
N GLU A 222 11.30 -3.21 -1.15
CA GLU A 222 11.58 -1.77 -1.07
C GLU A 222 12.14 -1.40 0.31
N ALA A 223 11.59 -1.91 1.41
CA ALA A 223 12.15 -1.70 2.75
C ALA A 223 13.54 -2.35 2.91
N ALA A 224 13.76 -3.53 2.32
CA ALA A 224 15.07 -4.16 2.32
C ALA A 224 16.10 -3.36 1.50
N SER A 225 15.68 -2.79 0.37
CA SER A 225 16.52 -1.90 -0.44
C SER A 225 16.98 -0.69 0.35
N MET A 226 16.06 -0.02 1.06
CA MET A 226 16.40 1.09 1.97
C MET A 226 17.45 0.67 2.99
N ALA A 227 17.27 -0.52 3.58
CA ALA A 227 18.21 -1.04 4.56
C ALA A 227 19.57 -1.46 3.97
N GLN A 228 19.61 -1.93 2.73
CA GLN A 228 20.85 -2.28 2.02
C GLN A 228 21.65 -1.04 1.58
N THR A 229 20.96 0.07 1.35
CA THR A 229 21.56 1.33 0.91
C THR A 229 21.73 2.35 2.03
N ASP A 230 21.48 1.95 3.29
CA ASP A 230 21.55 2.78 4.49
C ASP A 230 20.67 4.07 4.42
N THR A 231 19.51 3.96 3.76
CA THR A 231 18.55 5.07 3.58
C THR A 231 17.27 4.90 4.40
N VAL A 232 17.27 4.00 5.39
CA VAL A 232 16.15 3.77 6.32
C VAL A 232 15.83 5.06 7.08
N LEU A 233 14.56 5.44 7.11
CA LEU A 233 14.07 6.61 7.85
C LEU A 233 13.98 6.26 9.34
N PRO A 234 14.47 7.11 10.26
CA PRO A 234 14.33 6.82 11.68
C PRO A 234 12.87 6.81 12.12
N LEU A 235 12.34 5.68 12.63
CA LEU A 235 10.93 5.57 13.06
C LEU A 235 10.55 6.62 14.12
N ASN A 236 11.49 7.05 14.96
CA ASN A 236 11.27 8.10 15.94
C ASN A 236 11.02 9.49 15.30
N SER A 237 11.43 9.70 14.07
CA SER A 237 11.10 10.90 13.28
C SER A 237 9.71 10.84 12.64
N LEU A 238 9.07 9.67 12.63
CA LEU A 238 7.75 9.40 12.02
C LEU A 238 6.63 9.21 13.06
N VAL A 239 6.82 9.74 14.26
CA VAL A 239 5.86 9.54 15.38
C VAL A 239 4.63 10.44 15.24
N SER A 240 4.81 11.71 14.89
CA SER A 240 3.69 12.65 14.76
C SER A 240 3.16 12.72 13.32
N GLN A 241 1.85 12.95 13.17
CA GLN A 241 1.25 13.14 11.84
C GLN A 241 1.84 14.37 11.11
N LEU A 242 2.23 15.40 11.85
CA LEU A 242 2.89 16.58 11.26
C LEU A 242 4.24 16.19 10.63
N ALA A 243 5.09 15.44 11.34
CA ALA A 243 6.37 14.99 10.82
C ALA A 243 6.18 13.99 9.65
N TRP A 244 5.18 13.11 9.76
CA TRP A 244 4.79 12.21 8.67
C TRP A 244 4.42 12.98 7.41
N ASN A 245 3.54 13.98 7.52
CA ASN A 245 3.08 14.76 6.38
C ASN A 245 4.15 15.72 5.80
N ALA A 246 5.20 16.03 6.57
CA ALA A 246 6.32 16.83 6.10
C ALA A 246 7.23 16.09 5.08
N LEU A 247 7.18 14.76 5.05
CA LEU A 247 7.91 13.97 4.06
C LEU A 247 7.09 13.89 2.76
N THR A 248 7.67 14.39 1.70
CA THR A 248 7.11 14.43 0.34
C THR A 248 7.98 13.64 -0.64
N ASP A 249 7.64 13.65 -1.91
CA ASP A 249 8.39 13.00 -3.00
C ASP A 249 8.71 11.52 -2.71
N TRP A 250 9.90 11.09 -2.98
CA TRP A 250 10.36 9.73 -2.72
C TRP A 250 10.26 9.34 -1.24
N ALA A 251 10.65 10.22 -0.31
CA ALA A 251 10.54 9.95 1.11
C ALA A 251 9.06 9.84 1.54
N GLY A 252 8.17 10.64 0.93
CA GLY A 252 6.73 10.55 1.08
C GLY A 252 6.16 9.18 0.70
N TYR A 253 6.70 8.56 -0.35
CA TYR A 253 6.33 7.22 -0.76
C TYR A 253 6.97 6.13 0.11
N PHE A 254 8.29 6.18 0.31
CA PHE A 254 9.03 5.11 0.98
C PHE A 254 8.73 4.99 2.48
N LYS A 255 8.31 6.06 3.15
CA LYS A 255 7.85 5.98 4.55
C LYS A 255 6.72 4.97 4.76
N TYR A 256 5.80 4.81 3.78
CA TYR A 256 4.74 3.80 3.83
C TYR A 256 5.27 2.37 3.73
N GLN A 257 6.24 2.13 2.86
CA GLN A 257 6.83 0.80 2.66
C GLN A 257 7.62 0.36 3.89
N GLU A 258 8.45 1.27 4.41
CA GLU A 258 9.21 1.04 5.63
C GLU A 258 8.30 0.78 6.82
N SER A 259 7.30 1.64 7.03
CA SER A 259 6.37 1.52 8.15
C SER A 259 5.53 0.26 8.08
N ALA A 260 5.06 -0.13 6.89
CA ALA A 260 4.35 -1.39 6.70
C ALA A 260 5.24 -2.60 7.04
N ARG A 261 6.52 -2.58 6.63
CA ARG A 261 7.47 -3.64 6.99
C ARG A 261 7.79 -3.63 8.48
N ALA A 262 7.93 -2.46 9.10
CA ALA A 262 8.12 -2.36 10.55
C ALA A 262 6.93 -2.94 11.32
N VAL A 263 5.69 -2.66 10.88
CA VAL A 263 4.48 -3.23 11.48
C VAL A 263 4.41 -4.74 11.26
N GLU A 264 4.77 -5.25 10.09
CA GLU A 264 4.84 -6.69 9.83
C GLU A 264 5.80 -7.38 10.82
N LEU A 265 7.00 -6.82 11.01
CA LEU A 265 8.00 -7.33 11.97
C LEU A 265 7.55 -7.20 13.44
N LEU A 266 6.85 -6.12 13.77
CA LEU A 266 6.24 -5.92 15.09
C LEU A 266 5.21 -7.02 15.38
N ARG A 267 4.39 -7.37 14.39
CA ARG A 267 3.38 -8.43 14.47
C ARG A 267 4.01 -9.80 14.65
N GLU A 268 5.10 -10.08 13.93
CA GLU A 268 5.90 -11.31 14.08
C GLU A 268 6.40 -11.46 15.54
N ASP A 269 6.94 -10.40 16.12
CA ASP A 269 7.47 -10.41 17.48
C ASP A 269 6.38 -10.58 18.54
N VAL A 270 5.25 -9.88 18.39
CA VAL A 270 4.11 -9.99 19.33
C VAL A 270 3.44 -11.35 19.22
N GLY A 271 3.36 -11.92 18.01
CA GLY A 271 2.77 -13.23 17.76
C GLY A 271 1.28 -13.32 18.07
N GLY A 272 0.72 -14.53 17.88
CA GLY A 272 -0.70 -14.81 18.12
C GLY A 272 -1.57 -14.52 16.89
N THR A 273 -2.89 -14.76 17.03
CA THR A 273 -3.87 -14.66 15.93
C THR A 273 -4.18 -13.22 15.52
N ALA A 274 -4.15 -12.29 16.47
CA ALA A 274 -4.40 -10.88 16.25
C ALA A 274 -3.38 -10.00 16.99
N PRO A 275 -2.10 -10.00 16.56
CA PRO A 275 -1.04 -9.28 17.25
C PRO A 275 -1.30 -7.78 17.34
N ILE A 276 -1.93 -7.18 16.34
CA ILE A 276 -2.24 -5.76 16.35
C ILE A 276 -3.31 -5.40 17.40
N ALA A 277 -4.33 -6.24 17.56
CA ALA A 277 -5.35 -6.05 18.59
C ALA A 277 -4.72 -6.00 20.00
N ARG A 278 -3.73 -6.87 20.26
CA ARG A 278 -3.01 -6.91 21.54
C ARG A 278 -2.23 -5.63 21.81
N ILE A 279 -1.65 -5.02 20.78
CA ILE A 279 -0.95 -3.74 20.89
C ILE A 279 -1.94 -2.63 21.21
N TYR A 280 -3.02 -2.47 20.40
CA TYR A 280 -4.00 -1.41 20.58
C TYR A 280 -4.74 -1.50 21.92
N GLU A 281 -5.02 -2.69 22.41
CA GLU A 281 -5.61 -2.86 23.75
C GLU A 281 -4.73 -2.26 24.86
N ARG A 282 -3.40 -2.36 24.75
CA ARG A 282 -2.47 -1.76 25.71
C ARG A 282 -2.36 -0.25 25.53
N LEU A 283 -2.33 0.24 24.30
CA LEU A 283 -2.36 1.69 24.03
C LEU A 283 -3.64 2.31 24.60
N ARG A 284 -4.80 1.68 24.40
CA ARG A 284 -6.08 2.10 24.95
C ARG A 284 -6.09 2.19 26.47
N ARG A 285 -5.31 1.34 27.14
CA ARG A 285 -5.11 1.37 28.63
C ARG A 285 -4.10 2.41 29.06
N GLY A 286 -3.56 3.23 28.16
CA GLY A 286 -2.63 4.33 28.47
C GLY A 286 -1.15 3.95 28.46
N GLN A 287 -0.79 2.73 28.04
CA GLN A 287 0.62 2.40 27.78
C GLN A 287 1.05 3.05 26.47
N ASN A 288 2.27 3.57 26.40
CA ASN A 288 2.86 3.93 25.12
C ASN A 288 3.32 2.67 24.35
N LEU A 289 3.70 2.83 23.08
CA LEU A 289 4.05 1.70 22.22
C LEU A 289 5.24 0.89 22.77
N ALA A 290 6.27 1.55 23.31
CA ALA A 290 7.43 0.87 23.89
C ALA A 290 7.03 0.00 25.10
N GLN A 291 6.19 0.52 25.99
CA GLN A 291 5.65 -0.23 27.12
C GLN A 291 4.77 -1.39 26.66
N ALA A 292 3.91 -1.16 25.64
CA ALA A 292 3.05 -2.19 25.09
C ALA A 292 3.87 -3.34 24.47
N TYR A 293 4.87 -3.01 23.66
CA TYR A 293 5.77 -3.97 23.04
C TYR A 293 6.54 -4.79 24.08
N THR A 294 7.21 -4.12 25.04
CA THR A 294 7.96 -4.81 26.09
C THR A 294 7.09 -5.75 26.91
N ALA A 295 5.88 -5.31 27.26
CA ALA A 295 4.94 -6.14 28.00
C ALA A 295 4.40 -7.35 27.23
N LEU A 296 4.41 -7.32 25.90
CA LEU A 296 3.95 -8.41 25.05
C LEU A 296 5.05 -9.39 24.65
N THR A 297 6.30 -8.92 24.56
CA THR A 297 7.43 -9.66 24.00
C THR A 297 8.53 -9.97 25.00
N ALA A 298 8.54 -9.31 26.16
CA ALA A 298 9.64 -9.25 27.13
C ALA A 298 10.96 -8.72 26.55
N ARG A 299 10.91 -8.00 25.41
CA ARG A 299 12.07 -7.40 24.72
C ARG A 299 11.98 -5.88 24.76
N SER A 300 13.14 -5.20 24.68
CA SER A 300 13.20 -3.75 24.57
C SER A 300 12.65 -3.28 23.20
N PHE A 301 11.87 -2.22 23.19
CA PHE A 301 11.43 -1.58 21.93
C PHE A 301 12.59 -0.88 21.24
N ASP A 302 13.57 -0.36 21.98
CA ASP A 302 14.78 0.25 21.40
C ASP A 302 15.60 -0.81 20.65
N ASP A 303 15.70 -2.05 21.17
CA ASP A 303 16.34 -3.16 20.47
C ASP A 303 15.57 -3.56 19.21
N PHE A 304 14.23 -3.50 19.25
CA PHE A 304 13.41 -3.70 18.04
C PHE A 304 13.75 -2.66 16.97
N VAL A 305 13.76 -1.37 17.33
CA VAL A 305 14.07 -0.27 16.39
C VAL A 305 15.50 -0.40 15.87
N ALA A 306 16.48 -0.63 16.74
CA ALA A 306 17.88 -0.80 16.35
C ALA A 306 18.10 -2.02 15.41
N GLY A 307 17.32 -3.08 15.62
CA GLY A 307 17.38 -4.30 14.82
C GLY A 307 16.65 -4.24 13.47
N LEU A 308 15.80 -3.24 13.25
CA LEU A 308 14.95 -3.14 12.05
C LEU A 308 15.75 -3.21 10.73
N PRO A 309 16.82 -2.42 10.52
CA PRO A 309 17.55 -2.46 9.25
C PRO A 309 18.13 -3.84 8.94
N ALA A 310 18.62 -4.54 9.95
CA ALA A 310 19.14 -5.90 9.77
C ALA A 310 18.04 -6.91 9.42
N ARG A 311 16.87 -6.82 10.06
CA ARG A 311 15.70 -7.68 9.76
C ARG A 311 15.10 -7.38 8.39
N MET A 312 15.06 -6.12 7.98
CA MET A 312 14.62 -5.75 6.64
C MET A 312 15.56 -6.33 5.57
N ARG A 313 16.88 -6.18 5.74
CA ARG A 313 17.88 -6.79 4.84
C ARG A 313 17.73 -8.29 4.72
N ALA A 314 17.48 -8.98 5.82
CA ALA A 314 17.37 -10.44 5.86
C ALA A 314 16.13 -10.99 5.13
N ALA A 315 15.16 -10.15 4.78
CA ALA A 315 13.93 -10.57 4.10
C ALA A 315 14.12 -10.86 2.60
N VAL A 316 15.24 -10.43 2.02
CA VAL A 316 15.52 -10.56 0.58
C VAL A 316 16.99 -10.97 0.35
N PRO A 317 17.34 -11.46 -0.84
CA PRO A 317 18.74 -11.75 -1.18
C PRO A 317 19.63 -10.52 -1.00
N ALA A 318 20.85 -10.75 -0.50
CA ALA A 318 21.83 -9.68 -0.31
C ALA A 318 22.31 -9.11 -1.65
N GLY A 319 22.65 -7.83 -1.65
CA GLY A 319 23.08 -7.10 -2.84
C GLY A 319 21.91 -6.58 -3.67
N HIS A 320 22.23 -6.13 -4.88
CA HIS A 320 21.23 -5.62 -5.81
C HIS A 320 20.65 -6.72 -6.71
N GLY A 321 19.44 -6.52 -7.18
CA GLY A 321 18.76 -7.51 -8.02
C GLY A 321 17.47 -6.99 -8.64
N MET A 322 16.80 -7.90 -9.36
CA MET A 322 15.50 -7.66 -9.98
C MET A 322 14.56 -8.84 -9.74
N ILE A 323 13.30 -8.56 -9.44
CA ILE A 323 12.25 -9.58 -9.32
C ILE A 323 11.01 -9.20 -10.14
N ALA A 324 10.28 -10.20 -10.60
CA ALA A 324 8.90 -10.01 -11.04
C ALA A 324 8.01 -9.96 -9.79
N VAL A 325 7.23 -8.89 -9.62
CA VAL A 325 6.35 -8.72 -8.44
C VAL A 325 4.88 -8.89 -8.80
N ALA A 326 4.51 -8.64 -10.05
CA ALA A 326 3.18 -8.90 -10.60
C ALA A 326 3.35 -9.42 -12.04
N PRO A 327 2.31 -9.96 -12.68
CA PRO A 327 2.42 -10.52 -14.02
C PRO A 327 3.06 -9.58 -15.05
N THR A 328 2.74 -8.28 -14.97
CA THR A 328 3.23 -7.25 -15.88
C THR A 328 4.30 -6.35 -15.30
N SER A 329 4.68 -6.53 -14.02
CA SER A 329 5.50 -5.59 -13.29
C SER A 329 6.74 -6.24 -12.69
N TYR A 330 7.79 -5.44 -12.58
CA TYR A 330 9.06 -5.84 -11.97
C TYR A 330 9.52 -4.77 -10.98
N LEU A 331 10.41 -5.18 -10.09
CA LEU A 331 11.06 -4.31 -9.10
C LEU A 331 12.56 -4.56 -9.13
N ILE A 332 13.32 -3.49 -9.22
CA ILE A 332 14.76 -3.48 -8.94
C ILE A 332 15.00 -3.07 -7.49
N TYR A 333 16.01 -3.63 -6.83
CA TYR A 333 16.30 -3.36 -5.42
C TYR A 333 17.79 -3.44 -5.11
N GLY A 334 18.22 -2.73 -4.07
CA GLY A 334 19.59 -2.74 -3.56
C GLY A 334 20.61 -2.04 -4.46
N PHE A 335 20.19 -1.30 -5.47
CA PHE A 335 21.08 -0.54 -6.33
C PHE A 335 21.57 0.72 -5.61
N PRO A 336 22.76 1.25 -5.99
CA PRO A 336 23.23 2.52 -5.44
C PRO A 336 22.18 3.63 -5.67
N PRO A 337 21.83 4.41 -4.62
CA PRO A 337 20.88 5.52 -4.74
C PRO A 337 21.26 6.50 -5.85
N ALA A 338 20.26 6.98 -6.59
CA ALA A 338 20.41 7.93 -7.68
C ALA A 338 21.36 7.48 -8.83
N SER A 339 21.77 6.21 -8.85
CA SER A 339 22.54 5.67 -9.98
C SER A 339 21.67 5.54 -11.23
N THR A 340 22.31 5.51 -12.41
CA THR A 340 21.63 5.20 -13.67
C THR A 340 21.96 3.78 -14.09
N ILE A 341 20.94 2.98 -14.36
CA ILE A 341 21.08 1.64 -14.94
C ILE A 341 20.41 1.58 -16.30
N THR A 342 20.79 0.62 -17.12
CA THR A 342 20.17 0.40 -18.43
C THR A 342 19.13 -0.72 -18.34
N ILE A 343 17.88 -0.41 -18.61
CA ILE A 343 16.79 -1.40 -18.67
C ILE A 343 16.50 -1.75 -20.12
N THR A 344 16.53 -3.04 -20.45
CA THR A 344 16.11 -3.56 -21.75
C THR A 344 14.85 -4.40 -21.57
N VAL A 345 13.79 -4.04 -22.28
CA VAL A 345 12.53 -4.79 -22.33
C VAL A 345 12.40 -5.45 -23.68
N SER A 346 12.53 -6.77 -23.72
CA SER A 346 12.43 -7.60 -24.93
C SER A 346 11.09 -8.35 -24.96
N GLY A 347 10.36 -8.27 -26.05
CA GLY A 347 9.05 -8.87 -26.19
C GLY A 347 8.67 -9.22 -27.64
N PRO A 348 7.39 -9.53 -27.91
CA PRO A 348 6.95 -10.03 -29.22
C PRO A 348 7.22 -9.11 -30.41
N ARG A 349 7.38 -7.80 -30.18
CA ARG A 349 7.61 -6.79 -31.22
C ARG A 349 9.04 -6.23 -31.23
N GLY A 350 9.99 -6.91 -30.58
CA GLY A 350 11.39 -6.49 -30.49
C GLY A 350 11.79 -6.04 -29.10
N SER A 351 12.93 -5.38 -29.02
CA SER A 351 13.56 -4.91 -27.78
C SER A 351 13.66 -3.39 -27.77
N GLU A 352 13.46 -2.82 -26.60
CA GLU A 352 13.67 -1.40 -26.33
C GLU A 352 14.59 -1.26 -25.13
N THR A 353 15.51 -0.34 -25.21
CA THR A 353 16.50 -0.08 -24.16
C THR A 353 16.39 1.37 -23.73
N THR A 354 16.23 1.59 -22.42
CA THR A 354 16.10 2.92 -21.81
C THR A 354 16.96 3.04 -20.57
N PRO A 355 17.55 4.22 -20.30
CA PRO A 355 18.14 4.49 -19.01
C PRO A 355 17.06 4.64 -17.94
N MET A 356 17.31 4.13 -16.73
CA MET A 356 16.49 4.30 -15.57
C MET A 356 17.32 4.88 -14.42
N VAL A 357 16.87 5.98 -13.87
CA VAL A 357 17.47 6.54 -12.64
C VAL A 357 16.87 5.81 -11.44
N VAL A 358 17.74 5.20 -10.65
CA VAL A 358 17.34 4.51 -9.40
C VAL A 358 16.89 5.55 -8.38
N SER A 359 15.83 5.26 -7.62
CA SER A 359 15.36 6.16 -6.56
C SER A 359 16.45 6.43 -5.51
N PRO A 360 16.34 7.50 -4.72
CA PRO A 360 17.22 7.76 -3.59
C PRO A 360 17.25 6.65 -2.53
N PHE A 361 16.34 5.68 -2.61
CA PHE A 361 16.19 4.54 -1.70
C PHE A 361 16.64 3.20 -2.32
N GLY A 362 17.32 3.25 -3.45
CA GLY A 362 17.97 2.09 -4.05
C GLY A 362 17.05 1.11 -4.78
N SER A 363 15.78 1.46 -4.99
CA SER A 363 14.82 0.61 -5.71
C SER A 363 13.92 1.40 -6.65
N ASN A 364 13.39 0.73 -7.69
CA ASN A 364 12.32 1.25 -8.52
C ASN A 364 11.36 0.12 -8.86
N PHE A 365 10.08 0.46 -8.89
CA PHE A 365 9.01 -0.39 -9.39
C PHE A 365 8.53 0.12 -10.74
N ASP A 366 8.41 -0.77 -11.72
CA ASP A 366 7.94 -0.41 -13.06
C ASP A 366 7.20 -1.61 -13.69
N GLY A 367 6.57 -1.38 -14.83
CA GLY A 367 5.79 -2.38 -15.53
C GLY A 367 5.89 -2.28 -17.06
N ILE A 368 5.37 -3.31 -17.72
CA ILE A 368 5.25 -3.33 -19.18
C ILE A 368 4.19 -2.31 -19.61
N ALA A 369 4.61 -1.31 -20.37
CA ALA A 369 3.73 -0.22 -20.80
C ALA A 369 2.42 -0.73 -21.42
N PRO A 370 1.25 -0.10 -21.16
CA PRO A 370 -0.04 -0.51 -21.69
C PRO A 370 -0.09 -0.56 -23.22
N THR A 371 0.70 0.30 -23.87
CA THR A 371 0.81 0.38 -25.33
C THR A 371 1.57 -0.79 -25.97
N ARG A 372 2.32 -1.57 -25.18
CA ARG A 372 3.04 -2.74 -25.69
C ARG A 372 2.09 -3.89 -26.01
N ALA A 373 2.48 -4.71 -26.99
CA ALA A 373 1.73 -5.90 -27.39
C ALA A 373 1.60 -6.90 -26.22
N ARG A 374 0.55 -7.72 -26.29
CA ARG A 374 0.39 -8.87 -25.39
C ARG A 374 1.50 -9.91 -25.59
N GLY A 375 1.87 -10.61 -24.55
CA GLY A 375 2.85 -11.70 -24.67
C GLY A 375 3.82 -11.77 -23.49
N ASN A 376 4.79 -12.62 -23.65
CA ASN A 376 5.88 -12.79 -22.68
C ASN A 376 6.97 -11.75 -22.96
N TYR A 377 7.48 -11.15 -21.89
CA TYR A 377 8.56 -10.19 -21.91
C TYR A 377 9.71 -10.67 -21.05
N THR A 378 10.93 -10.37 -21.50
CA THR A 378 12.15 -10.47 -20.70
C THR A 378 12.59 -9.05 -20.41
N VAL A 379 12.70 -8.72 -19.13
CA VAL A 379 13.25 -7.44 -18.67
C VAL A 379 14.63 -7.69 -18.13
N SER A 380 15.61 -6.94 -18.60
CA SER A 380 17.01 -7.06 -18.18
C SER A 380 17.52 -5.71 -17.68
N ALA A 381 18.21 -5.71 -16.54
CA ALA A 381 18.96 -4.56 -16.03
C ALA A 381 20.44 -4.80 -16.23
N GLN A 382 21.08 -3.95 -17.01
CA GLN A 382 22.53 -3.97 -17.24
C GLN A 382 23.22 -3.09 -16.21
N THR A 383 24.23 -3.64 -15.53
CA THR A 383 25.10 -2.94 -14.58
C THR A 383 26.56 -3.24 -14.89
N GLU A 384 27.48 -2.56 -14.21
CA GLU A 384 28.91 -2.85 -14.28
C GLU A 384 29.27 -4.26 -13.79
N THR A 385 28.48 -4.79 -12.86
CA THR A 385 28.71 -6.10 -12.22
C THR A 385 27.98 -7.26 -12.90
N GLY A 386 27.10 -7.00 -13.87
CA GLY A 386 26.40 -8.05 -14.59
C GLY A 386 25.02 -7.64 -15.13
N VAL A 387 24.28 -8.64 -15.58
CA VAL A 387 22.93 -8.50 -16.12
C VAL A 387 21.94 -9.25 -15.23
N PHE A 388 20.94 -8.56 -14.73
CA PHE A 388 19.80 -9.14 -14.01
C PHE A 388 18.62 -9.28 -14.97
N THR A 389 17.92 -10.40 -14.90
CA THR A 389 16.86 -10.68 -15.86
C THR A 389 15.64 -11.28 -15.16
N VAL A 390 14.46 -10.77 -15.49
CA VAL A 390 13.16 -11.33 -15.06
C VAL A 390 12.25 -11.55 -16.25
N LYS A 391 11.32 -12.49 -16.11
CA LYS A 391 10.27 -12.74 -17.09
C LYS A 391 8.96 -12.22 -16.53
N VAL A 392 8.25 -11.41 -17.31
CA VAL A 392 6.92 -10.90 -17.01
C VAL A 392 5.99 -11.19 -18.20
N ARG A 393 4.69 -11.25 -17.95
CA ARG A 393 3.69 -11.59 -18.97
C ARG A 393 2.64 -10.49 -19.03
N LYS A 394 2.42 -9.94 -20.21
CA LYS A 394 1.27 -9.09 -20.46
C LYS A 394 0.12 -9.95 -21.00
N ALA A 395 -0.91 -10.12 -20.18
CA ALA A 395 -2.12 -10.86 -20.49
C ALA A 395 -3.13 -10.02 -21.30
N ASP A 396 -4.31 -10.57 -21.57
CA ASP A 396 -5.43 -9.87 -22.18
C ASP A 396 -6.00 -8.81 -21.22
N THR A 397 -6.47 -7.71 -21.79
CA THR A 397 -7.23 -6.68 -21.07
C THR A 397 -8.49 -7.32 -20.47
N GLY A 398 -8.52 -7.51 -19.17
CA GLY A 398 -9.54 -8.26 -18.44
C GLY A 398 -8.95 -9.17 -17.36
N ASP A 399 -7.65 -9.44 -17.42
CA ASP A 399 -6.95 -10.06 -16.29
C ASP A 399 -6.88 -9.05 -15.14
N PRO A 400 -7.50 -9.33 -13.98
CA PRO A 400 -7.49 -8.43 -12.84
C PRO A 400 -6.08 -8.20 -12.27
N THR A 401 -5.08 -8.95 -12.74
CA THR A 401 -3.67 -8.77 -12.37
C THR A 401 -2.90 -7.86 -13.34
N ASP A 402 -3.52 -7.39 -14.42
CA ASP A 402 -2.90 -6.46 -15.41
C ASP A 402 -3.01 -5.00 -14.93
N THR A 403 -2.73 -4.73 -13.66
CA THR A 403 -2.79 -3.40 -13.08
C THR A 403 -1.40 -2.87 -12.75
N ARG A 404 -1.17 -1.63 -13.14
CA ARG A 404 -0.01 -0.82 -12.73
C ARG A 404 -0.11 -0.39 -11.27
#